data_0ecff3d12288cd62ee61d5afea0c87fd
#
_entry.id   0ecff3d12288cd62ee61d5afea0c87fd
#
_cell.length_a   1.000
_cell.length_b   1.000
_cell.length_c   1.000
_cell.angle_alpha   90.00
_cell.angle_beta   90.00
_cell.angle_gamma   90.00
#
_symmetry.space_group_name_H-M   'P 1'
#
loop_
_entity.id
_entity.type
_entity.pdbx_description
1 polymer ?
#
loop_
_entity_poly.entity_id
_entity_poly.type
_entity_poly.pdbx_seq_one_letter_code
_entity_poly.pdbx_strand_id
1 'polypeptide(L)'
;MLVLVLGLAYFVFRPFLLTCTVAAAVALFLAPAQRKLSRVLRGRPTLAAGLLVLLTTLVILVPVLASVALLASQGVAFFGWVGPQLQPDALQRTWGETIAPRLPWLQPWLRRGDLQLAPLVSDSLSQFVAGARSVIQSIVTGLTTTALELLLFLLMLFFLLKDGPALRAYFRALSPLTEAQENVIAEHVARTVKGVLQAMVLVPLVQGFLAALGFWVLGVPSPVLWGVAVVFAALVPILGSPLAWVPACVYLFLTAGPARGLAMLAYGLVVISGIDNLIKPLLLRGTAQIHPLLGFLSILGGVLAFGPLGFLVGPVILSLVLSGVRLYRLDLLRASSPAPAHAAEPRVASENAVAS
;
A
#
# COMPACT_ATOMS: atom_id res chain seq x y z
N MET A 1 34.56 18.98 -8.47
CA MET A 1 34.75 18.15 -7.27
C MET A 1 33.44 17.86 -6.55
N LEU A 2 32.64 18.86 -6.17
CA LEU A 2 31.37 18.66 -5.44
C LEU A 2 30.39 17.72 -6.18
N VAL A 3 30.18 17.91 -7.49
CA VAL A 3 29.26 17.09 -8.33
C VAL A 3 29.73 15.62 -8.37
N LEU A 4 31.04 15.39 -8.45
CA LEU A 4 31.61 14.05 -8.47
C LEU A 4 31.43 13.35 -7.10
N VAL A 5 31.64 14.06 -5.99
CA VAL A 5 31.43 13.55 -4.63
C VAL A 5 29.93 13.23 -4.41
N LEU A 6 29.02 14.12 -4.84
CA LEU A 6 27.58 13.88 -4.76
C LEU A 6 27.14 12.72 -5.64
N GLY A 7 27.71 12.57 -6.83
CA GLY A 7 27.44 11.42 -7.72
C GLY A 7 27.89 10.10 -7.11
N LEU A 8 29.11 10.08 -6.50
CA LEU A 8 29.62 8.91 -5.80
C LEU A 8 28.77 8.57 -4.55
N ALA A 9 28.39 9.59 -3.77
CA ALA A 9 27.51 9.41 -2.64
C ALA A 9 26.15 8.85 -3.05
N TYR A 10 25.53 9.40 -4.12
CA TYR A 10 24.28 8.86 -4.66
C TYR A 10 24.42 7.38 -5.06
N PHE A 11 25.51 7.02 -5.74
CA PHE A 11 25.75 5.62 -6.18
C PHE A 11 25.86 4.67 -4.98
N VAL A 12 26.56 5.07 -3.91
CA VAL A 12 26.73 4.28 -2.69
C VAL A 12 25.42 4.16 -1.91
N PHE A 13 24.66 5.25 -1.80
CA PHE A 13 23.43 5.26 -1.00
C PHE A 13 22.20 4.79 -1.76
N ARG A 14 22.22 4.75 -3.10
CA ARG A 14 21.11 4.35 -3.95
C ARG A 14 20.38 3.07 -3.50
N PRO A 15 21.04 1.95 -3.17
CA PRO A 15 20.38 0.71 -2.74
C PRO A 15 19.64 0.87 -1.41
N PHE A 16 20.07 1.81 -0.57
CA PHE A 16 19.49 2.03 0.76
C PHE A 16 18.37 3.10 0.77
N LEU A 17 18.26 3.91 -0.28
CA LEU A 17 17.32 5.04 -0.32
C LEU A 17 15.88 4.59 -0.12
N LEU A 18 15.49 3.49 -0.76
CA LEU A 18 14.14 2.94 -0.64
C LEU A 18 13.87 2.49 0.80
N THR A 19 14.75 1.67 1.35
CA THR A 19 14.65 1.14 2.72
C THR A 19 14.65 2.28 3.75
N CYS A 20 15.52 3.28 3.56
CA CYS A 20 15.58 4.47 4.40
C CYS A 20 14.28 5.28 4.34
N THR A 21 13.72 5.48 3.15
CA THR A 21 12.45 6.22 2.96
C THR A 21 11.29 5.51 3.64
N VAL A 22 11.20 4.19 3.49
CA VAL A 22 10.16 3.38 4.14
C VAL A 22 10.35 3.38 5.67
N ALA A 23 11.58 3.23 6.15
CA ALA A 23 11.89 3.30 7.58
C ALA A 23 11.54 4.68 8.17
N ALA A 24 11.85 5.77 7.44
CA ALA A 24 11.49 7.13 7.86
C ALA A 24 9.98 7.34 7.90
N ALA A 25 9.24 6.83 6.92
CA ALA A 25 7.79 6.89 6.90
C ALA A 25 7.18 6.14 8.10
N VAL A 26 7.64 4.91 8.36
CA VAL A 26 7.17 4.12 9.51
C VAL A 26 7.58 4.76 10.84
N ALA A 27 8.80 5.30 10.95
CA ALA A 27 9.25 6.04 12.14
C ALA A 27 8.37 7.27 12.39
N LEU A 28 8.03 8.02 11.35
CA LEU A 28 7.15 9.18 11.44
C LEU A 28 5.75 8.79 11.92
N PHE A 29 5.22 7.68 11.43
CA PHE A 29 3.94 7.12 11.87
C PHE A 29 3.98 6.67 13.34
N LEU A 30 5.06 6.01 13.76
CA LEU A 30 5.26 5.51 15.12
C LEU A 30 5.75 6.58 16.10
N ALA A 31 6.14 7.78 15.63
CA ALA A 31 6.65 8.86 16.49
C ALA A 31 5.73 9.24 17.67
N PRO A 32 4.40 9.33 17.52
CA PRO A 32 3.50 9.57 18.65
C PRO A 32 3.51 8.42 19.67
N ALA A 33 3.59 7.17 19.20
CA ALA A 33 3.68 5.99 20.06
C ALA A 33 5.02 5.97 20.80
N GLN A 34 6.12 6.29 20.12
CA GLN A 34 7.46 6.41 20.68
C GLN A 34 7.51 7.43 21.83
N ARG A 35 6.91 8.62 21.64
CA ARG A 35 6.86 9.66 22.69
C ARG A 35 6.03 9.23 23.89
N LYS A 36 4.91 8.54 23.70
CA LYS A 36 4.07 8.00 24.79
C LYS A 36 4.82 6.92 25.55
N LEU A 37 5.41 5.96 24.82
CA LEU A 37 6.11 4.82 25.41
C LEU A 37 7.38 5.23 26.15
N SER A 38 8.15 6.18 25.60
CA SER A 38 9.34 6.71 26.30
C SER A 38 9.00 7.42 27.62
N ARG A 39 7.84 8.11 27.69
CA ARG A 39 7.33 8.70 28.94
C ARG A 39 6.97 7.63 29.97
N VAL A 40 6.30 6.56 29.56
CA VAL A 40 5.96 5.42 30.42
C VAL A 40 7.20 4.69 30.91
N LEU A 41 8.22 4.58 30.07
CA LEU A 41 9.51 3.94 30.39
C LEU A 41 10.52 4.89 31.10
N ARG A 42 10.02 5.87 31.86
CA ARG A 42 10.82 6.79 32.67
C ARG A 42 11.88 7.57 31.86
N GLY A 43 11.54 7.99 30.63
CA GLY A 43 12.43 8.78 29.78
C GLY A 43 13.54 8.00 29.07
N ARG A 44 13.39 6.68 28.90
CA ARG A 44 14.37 5.82 28.20
C ARG A 44 13.99 5.62 26.72
N PRO A 45 14.44 6.49 25.80
CA PRO A 45 14.04 6.43 24.39
C PRO A 45 14.55 5.16 23.68
N THR A 46 15.71 4.64 24.10
CA THR A 46 16.31 3.42 23.53
C THR A 46 15.44 2.19 23.79
N LEU A 47 14.90 2.03 25.01
CA LEU A 47 14.02 0.91 25.34
C LEU A 47 12.67 1.04 24.61
N ALA A 48 12.14 2.24 24.51
CA ALA A 48 10.90 2.49 23.78
C ALA A 48 11.08 2.18 22.29
N ALA A 49 12.20 2.60 21.67
CA ALA A 49 12.52 2.27 20.28
C ALA A 49 12.69 0.76 20.07
N GLY A 50 13.40 0.07 20.95
CA GLY A 50 13.57 -1.38 20.88
C GLY A 50 12.25 -2.14 20.95
N LEU A 51 11.35 -1.75 21.87
CA LEU A 51 10.02 -2.35 21.98
C LEU A 51 9.15 -2.10 20.73
N LEU A 52 9.19 -0.89 20.19
CA LEU A 52 8.43 -0.58 18.95
C LEU A 52 8.99 -1.31 17.73
N VAL A 53 10.31 -1.44 17.64
CA VAL A 53 10.94 -2.24 16.57
C VAL A 53 10.56 -3.71 16.72
N LEU A 54 10.61 -4.27 17.93
CA LEU A 54 10.15 -5.64 18.17
C LEU A 54 8.68 -5.83 17.80
N LEU A 55 7.81 -4.90 18.22
CA LEU A 55 6.40 -4.93 17.86
C LEU A 55 6.20 -4.84 16.34
N THR A 56 6.93 -3.95 15.66
CA THR A 56 6.87 -3.81 14.20
C THR A 56 7.35 -5.09 13.52
N THR A 57 8.42 -5.70 14.03
CA THR A 57 8.90 -7.01 13.54
C THR A 57 7.81 -8.07 13.65
N LEU A 58 7.17 -8.18 14.79
CA LEU A 58 6.07 -9.14 14.98
C LEU A 58 4.88 -8.86 14.06
N VAL A 59 4.49 -7.59 13.94
CA VAL A 59 3.37 -7.16 13.07
C VAL A 59 3.67 -7.41 11.59
N ILE A 60 4.91 -7.37 11.16
CA ILE A 60 5.30 -7.68 9.78
C ILE A 60 5.54 -9.19 9.61
N LEU A 61 6.35 -9.79 10.46
CA LEU A 61 6.84 -11.16 10.29
C LEU A 61 5.74 -12.20 10.54
N VAL A 62 4.90 -12.03 11.57
CA VAL A 62 3.84 -12.98 11.88
C VAL A 62 2.82 -13.10 10.74
N PRO A 63 2.27 -12.00 10.20
CA PRO A 63 1.39 -12.07 9.03
C PRO A 63 2.05 -12.67 7.80
N VAL A 64 3.28 -12.30 7.50
CA VAL A 64 4.01 -12.82 6.33
C VAL A 64 4.22 -14.33 6.46
N LEU A 65 4.73 -14.81 7.60
CA LEU A 65 4.95 -16.23 7.84
C LEU A 65 3.63 -17.01 7.86
N ALA A 66 2.57 -16.46 8.48
CA ALA A 66 1.25 -17.06 8.49
C ALA A 66 0.68 -17.16 7.06
N SER A 67 0.84 -16.10 6.25
CA SER A 67 0.42 -16.10 4.84
C SER A 67 1.18 -17.16 4.04
N VAL A 68 2.50 -17.22 4.17
CA VAL A 68 3.32 -18.21 3.47
C VAL A 68 2.93 -19.64 3.89
N ALA A 69 2.78 -19.91 5.19
CA ALA A 69 2.37 -21.20 5.69
C ALA A 69 0.96 -21.60 5.21
N LEU A 70 0.02 -20.64 5.24
CA LEU A 70 -1.35 -20.84 4.79
C LEU A 70 -1.41 -21.09 3.29
N LEU A 71 -0.73 -20.27 2.48
CA LEU A 71 -0.66 -20.42 1.03
C LEU A 71 0.06 -21.72 0.64
N ALA A 72 1.10 -22.11 1.36
CA ALA A 72 1.80 -23.38 1.11
C ALA A 72 0.90 -24.58 1.41
N SER A 73 0.25 -24.62 2.58
CA SER A 73 -0.57 -25.75 2.98
C SER A 73 -1.89 -25.84 2.20
N GLN A 74 -2.62 -24.75 2.10
CA GLN A 74 -3.91 -24.69 1.42
C GLN A 74 -3.75 -24.65 -0.10
N GLY A 75 -2.71 -23.96 -0.60
CA GLY A 75 -2.40 -23.90 -2.02
C GLY A 75 -2.06 -25.27 -2.58
N VAL A 76 -1.17 -26.01 -1.93
CA VAL A 76 -0.82 -27.40 -2.36
C VAL A 76 -2.05 -28.29 -2.35
N ALA A 77 -2.87 -28.24 -1.31
CA ALA A 77 -4.11 -29.02 -1.23
C ALA A 77 -5.10 -28.62 -2.33
N PHE A 78 -5.29 -27.31 -2.54
CA PHE A 78 -6.17 -26.79 -3.58
C PHE A 78 -5.68 -27.14 -4.98
N PHE A 79 -4.39 -26.95 -5.28
CA PHE A 79 -3.82 -27.30 -6.58
C PHE A 79 -3.80 -28.82 -6.82
N GLY A 80 -3.59 -29.61 -5.79
CA GLY A 80 -3.72 -31.07 -5.86
C GLY A 80 -5.15 -31.51 -6.18
N TRP A 81 -6.16 -30.80 -5.65
CA TRP A 81 -7.56 -31.08 -5.92
C TRP A 81 -8.02 -30.52 -7.28
N VAL A 82 -7.65 -29.28 -7.62
CA VAL A 82 -8.06 -28.62 -8.88
C VAL A 82 -7.31 -29.17 -10.08
N GLY A 83 -6.04 -29.51 -9.96
CA GLY A 83 -5.20 -29.95 -11.08
C GLY A 83 -5.82 -31.08 -11.90
N PRO A 84 -6.29 -32.19 -11.31
CA PRO A 84 -6.99 -33.25 -12.03
C PRO A 84 -8.29 -32.79 -12.70
N GLN A 85 -9.00 -31.83 -12.12
CA GLN A 85 -10.26 -31.27 -12.65
C GLN A 85 -10.04 -30.36 -13.86
N LEU A 86 -8.83 -29.81 -14.01
CA LEU A 86 -8.44 -28.93 -15.12
C LEU A 86 -7.93 -29.71 -16.34
N GLN A 87 -7.79 -31.02 -16.25
CA GLN A 87 -7.45 -31.83 -17.43
C GLN A 87 -8.55 -31.70 -18.48
N PRO A 88 -8.21 -31.61 -19.79
CA PRO A 88 -9.16 -31.39 -20.85
C PRO A 88 -10.36 -32.37 -20.81
N ASP A 89 -10.07 -33.64 -20.52
CA ASP A 89 -11.09 -34.70 -20.44
C ASP A 89 -12.02 -34.52 -19.23
N ALA A 90 -11.48 -34.12 -18.09
CA ALA A 90 -12.26 -33.87 -16.87
C ALA A 90 -13.12 -32.60 -17.01
N LEU A 91 -12.57 -31.56 -17.64
CA LEU A 91 -13.30 -30.33 -17.95
C LEU A 91 -14.44 -30.58 -18.93
N GLN A 92 -14.22 -31.39 -19.99
CA GLN A 92 -15.28 -31.74 -20.92
C GLN A 92 -16.42 -32.51 -20.24
N ARG A 93 -16.10 -33.48 -19.36
CA ARG A 93 -17.10 -34.21 -18.56
C ARG A 93 -17.84 -33.26 -17.61
N THR A 94 -17.13 -32.48 -16.81
CA THR A 94 -17.74 -31.51 -15.87
C THR A 94 -18.60 -30.51 -16.63
N TRP A 95 -18.12 -30.05 -17.79
CA TRP A 95 -18.86 -29.15 -18.65
C TRP A 95 -20.12 -29.78 -19.20
N GLY A 96 -20.01 -30.98 -19.78
CA GLY A 96 -21.15 -31.69 -20.41
C GLY A 96 -22.18 -32.18 -19.41
N GLU A 97 -21.75 -32.72 -18.29
CA GLU A 97 -22.62 -33.38 -17.30
C GLU A 97 -23.14 -32.42 -16.22
N THR A 98 -22.32 -31.43 -15.82
CA THR A 98 -22.66 -30.59 -14.66
C THR A 98 -23.05 -29.15 -15.05
N ILE A 99 -22.36 -28.56 -16.01
CA ILE A 99 -22.50 -27.12 -16.32
C ILE A 99 -23.52 -26.88 -17.42
N ALA A 100 -23.39 -27.57 -18.54
CA ALA A 100 -24.27 -27.38 -19.72
C ALA A 100 -25.76 -27.60 -19.42
N PRO A 101 -26.19 -28.62 -18.63
CA PRO A 101 -27.60 -28.78 -18.28
C PRO A 101 -28.15 -27.65 -17.40
N ARG A 102 -27.32 -27.00 -16.62
CA ARG A 102 -27.72 -25.91 -15.71
C ARG A 102 -27.74 -24.52 -16.36
N LEU A 103 -27.24 -24.41 -17.60
CA LEU A 103 -27.19 -23.18 -18.39
C LEU A 103 -27.85 -23.39 -19.77
N PRO A 104 -29.16 -23.68 -19.85
CA PRO A 104 -29.84 -24.02 -21.11
C PRO A 104 -29.79 -22.88 -22.15
N TRP A 105 -29.67 -21.63 -21.70
CA TRP A 105 -29.55 -20.46 -22.58
C TRP A 105 -28.17 -20.38 -23.29
N LEU A 106 -27.16 -21.05 -22.77
CA LEU A 106 -25.81 -21.09 -23.35
C LEU A 106 -25.60 -22.22 -24.35
N GLN A 107 -26.48 -23.26 -24.31
CA GLN A 107 -26.39 -24.43 -25.19
C GLN A 107 -26.40 -24.08 -26.68
N PRO A 108 -27.22 -23.11 -27.18
CA PRO A 108 -27.23 -22.75 -28.60
C PRO A 108 -25.90 -22.19 -29.08
N TRP A 109 -25.19 -21.47 -28.22
CA TRP A 109 -23.86 -20.85 -28.50
C TRP A 109 -22.74 -21.90 -28.48
N LEU A 110 -22.84 -22.87 -27.57
CA LEU A 110 -21.86 -23.96 -27.42
C LEU A 110 -21.96 -24.96 -28.59
N ARG A 111 -23.15 -25.24 -29.08
CA ARG A 111 -23.37 -26.16 -30.20
C ARG A 111 -22.90 -25.60 -31.56
N ARG A 112 -22.80 -24.27 -31.70
CA ARG A 112 -22.30 -23.62 -32.93
C ARG A 112 -20.78 -23.71 -33.13
N GLY A 113 -20.06 -24.25 -32.19
CA GLY A 113 -18.60 -24.46 -32.31
C GLY A 113 -17.76 -23.19 -32.23
N ASP A 114 -18.37 -22.00 -32.20
CA ASP A 114 -17.65 -20.72 -32.22
C ASP A 114 -17.00 -20.34 -30.88
N LEU A 115 -17.46 -20.93 -29.79
CA LEU A 115 -16.94 -20.65 -28.45
C LEU A 115 -16.33 -21.93 -27.85
N GLN A 116 -15.03 -22.10 -28.06
CA GLN A 116 -14.24 -23.10 -27.33
C GLN A 116 -13.94 -22.60 -25.88
N LEU A 117 -15.01 -22.51 -25.07
CA LEU A 117 -14.89 -22.00 -23.69
C LEU A 117 -14.03 -22.90 -22.80
N ALA A 118 -14.08 -24.22 -23.02
CA ALA A 118 -13.30 -25.17 -22.23
C ALA A 118 -11.78 -24.92 -22.33
N PRO A 119 -11.18 -24.79 -23.52
CA PRO A 119 -9.77 -24.42 -23.67
C PRO A 119 -9.45 -23.04 -23.07
N LEU A 120 -10.27 -22.02 -23.34
CA LEU A 120 -10.06 -20.66 -22.81
C LEU A 120 -10.08 -20.63 -21.28
N VAL A 121 -11.00 -21.35 -20.65
CA VAL A 121 -11.08 -21.47 -19.19
C VAL A 121 -9.90 -22.27 -18.66
N SER A 122 -9.54 -23.40 -19.29
CA SER A 122 -8.37 -24.21 -18.86
C SER A 122 -7.07 -23.43 -18.95
N ASP A 123 -6.85 -22.73 -20.06
CA ASP A 123 -5.63 -21.94 -20.27
C ASP A 123 -5.54 -20.77 -19.30
N SER A 124 -6.62 -20.02 -19.13
CA SER A 124 -6.65 -18.90 -18.18
C SER A 124 -6.43 -19.38 -16.74
N LEU A 125 -7.04 -20.51 -16.38
CA LEU A 125 -6.91 -21.06 -15.04
C LEU A 125 -5.54 -21.68 -14.80
N SER A 126 -4.97 -22.36 -15.81
CA SER A 126 -3.60 -22.90 -15.74
C SER A 126 -2.56 -21.79 -15.64
N GLN A 127 -2.73 -20.68 -16.37
CA GLN A 127 -1.89 -19.49 -16.25
C GLN A 127 -2.01 -18.84 -14.87
N PHE A 128 -3.22 -18.74 -14.32
CA PHE A 128 -3.43 -18.25 -12.96
C PHE A 128 -2.75 -19.15 -11.91
N VAL A 129 -2.90 -20.46 -12.02
CA VAL A 129 -2.25 -21.45 -11.15
C VAL A 129 -0.71 -21.36 -11.25
N ALA A 130 -0.18 -21.27 -12.48
CA ALA A 130 1.26 -21.10 -12.70
C ALA A 130 1.76 -19.78 -12.12
N GLY A 131 1.01 -18.69 -12.32
CA GLY A 131 1.31 -17.38 -11.73
C GLY A 131 1.30 -17.41 -10.20
N ALA A 132 0.28 -18.00 -9.60
CA ALA A 132 0.19 -18.15 -8.14
C ALA A 132 1.36 -18.99 -7.59
N ARG A 133 1.71 -20.09 -8.25
CA ARG A 133 2.87 -20.93 -7.88
C ARG A 133 4.18 -20.15 -7.98
N SER A 134 4.37 -19.36 -9.04
CA SER A 134 5.58 -18.56 -9.23
C SER A 134 5.72 -17.47 -8.16
N VAL A 135 4.61 -16.86 -7.74
CA VAL A 135 4.60 -15.88 -6.63
C VAL A 135 5.00 -16.55 -5.32
N ILE A 136 4.41 -17.70 -4.99
CA ILE A 136 4.79 -18.45 -3.78
C ILE A 136 6.27 -18.83 -3.82
N GLN A 137 6.75 -19.30 -4.96
CA GLN A 137 8.15 -19.71 -5.12
C GLN A 137 9.11 -18.52 -5.01
N SER A 138 8.77 -17.36 -5.58
CA SER A 138 9.57 -16.14 -5.47
C SER A 138 9.59 -15.58 -4.04
N ILE A 139 8.52 -15.71 -3.27
CA ILE A 139 8.50 -15.37 -1.84
C ILE A 139 9.47 -16.29 -1.07
N VAL A 140 9.41 -17.59 -1.30
CA VAL A 140 10.28 -18.56 -0.61
C VAL A 140 11.76 -18.38 -0.97
N THR A 141 12.07 -18.19 -2.26
CA THR A 141 13.46 -17.99 -2.71
C THR A 141 14.00 -16.61 -2.36
N GLY A 142 13.14 -15.60 -2.27
CA GLY A 142 13.49 -14.24 -1.88
C GLY A 142 13.76 -14.05 -0.38
N LEU A 143 13.52 -15.04 0.47
CA LEU A 143 13.64 -14.91 1.94
C LEU A 143 15.04 -14.46 2.39
N THR A 144 16.10 -14.87 1.71
CA THR A 144 17.49 -14.51 2.08
C THR A 144 17.80 -13.04 1.81
N THR A 145 17.43 -12.51 0.66
CA THR A 145 17.60 -11.09 0.31
C THR A 145 16.66 -10.23 1.12
N THR A 146 15.42 -10.65 1.28
CA THR A 146 14.40 -9.98 2.10
C THR A 146 14.81 -9.92 3.58
N ALA A 147 15.49 -10.95 4.10
CA ALA A 147 15.97 -10.94 5.49
C ALA A 147 17.02 -9.85 5.74
N LEU A 148 17.96 -9.64 4.80
CA LEU A 148 18.93 -8.58 4.90
C LEU A 148 18.28 -7.19 4.79
N GLU A 149 17.38 -7.01 3.84
CA GLU A 149 16.62 -5.76 3.68
C GLU A 149 15.76 -5.46 4.91
N LEU A 150 15.11 -6.48 5.48
CA LEU A 150 14.34 -6.35 6.72
C LEU A 150 15.25 -5.98 7.90
N LEU A 151 16.41 -6.61 8.02
CA LEU A 151 17.38 -6.27 9.07
C LEU A 151 17.83 -4.81 8.95
N LEU A 152 18.17 -4.35 7.75
CA LEU A 152 18.56 -2.97 7.49
C LEU A 152 17.40 -2.00 7.78
N PHE A 153 16.17 -2.36 7.37
CA PHE A 153 14.97 -1.60 7.69
C PHE A 153 14.77 -1.44 9.20
N LEU A 154 14.86 -2.55 9.95
CA LEU A 154 14.67 -2.54 11.40
C LEU A 154 15.78 -1.75 12.12
N LEU A 155 17.01 -1.86 11.64
CA LEU A 155 18.15 -1.08 12.14
C LEU A 155 17.91 0.42 11.90
N MET A 156 17.55 0.80 10.69
CA MET A 156 17.23 2.20 10.36
C MET A 156 16.04 2.71 11.15
N LEU A 157 14.98 1.89 11.28
CA LEU A 157 13.80 2.22 12.08
C LEU A 157 14.17 2.48 13.54
N PHE A 158 15.03 1.63 14.12
CA PHE A 158 15.49 1.79 15.50
C PHE A 158 16.19 3.14 15.70
N PHE A 159 17.16 3.48 14.85
CA PHE A 159 17.89 4.75 14.96
C PHE A 159 16.98 5.96 14.71
N LEU A 160 16.09 5.88 13.73
CA LEU A 160 15.14 6.95 13.44
C LEU A 160 14.15 7.18 14.60
N LEU A 161 13.72 6.13 15.29
CA LEU A 161 12.86 6.26 16.47
C LEU A 161 13.63 6.77 17.71
N LYS A 162 14.87 6.31 17.90
CA LYS A 162 15.71 6.68 19.04
C LYS A 162 16.21 8.12 18.90
N ASP A 163 16.80 8.43 17.75
CA ASP A 163 17.56 9.68 17.52
C ASP A 163 16.78 10.69 16.65
N GLY A 164 15.50 10.41 16.34
CA GLY A 164 14.66 11.21 15.46
C GLY A 164 14.62 12.71 15.78
N PRO A 165 14.48 13.13 17.04
CA PRO A 165 14.53 14.55 17.39
C PRO A 165 15.87 15.22 17.06
N ALA A 166 16.99 14.54 17.36
CA ALA A 166 18.34 15.04 17.07
C ALA A 166 18.58 15.12 15.54
N LEU A 167 18.17 14.09 14.82
CA LEU A 167 18.28 14.04 13.36
C LEU A 167 17.43 15.14 12.69
N ARG A 168 16.24 15.40 13.21
CA ARG A 168 15.39 16.51 12.74
C ARG A 168 16.05 17.88 12.98
N ALA A 169 16.68 18.09 14.16
CA ALA A 169 17.40 19.30 14.46
C ALA A 169 18.61 19.49 13.54
N TYR A 170 19.35 18.42 13.27
CA TYR A 170 20.49 18.43 12.35
C TYR A 170 20.08 18.82 10.92
N PHE A 171 19.03 18.21 10.37
CA PHE A 171 18.53 18.56 9.03
C PHE A 171 17.98 19.98 8.96
N ARG A 172 17.34 20.47 10.03
CA ARG A 172 16.92 21.88 10.11
C ARG A 172 18.10 22.84 10.01
N ALA A 173 19.19 22.57 10.69
CA ALA A 173 20.37 23.42 10.64
C ALA A 173 21.02 23.47 9.24
N LEU A 174 20.81 22.46 8.41
CA LEU A 174 21.31 22.40 7.03
C LEU A 174 20.32 22.95 6.00
N SER A 175 19.06 23.09 6.37
CA SER A 175 17.99 23.49 5.46
C SER A 175 18.03 25.00 5.22
N PRO A 176 17.93 25.48 3.97
CA PRO A 176 17.78 26.89 3.66
C PRO A 176 16.36 27.42 3.85
N LEU A 177 15.44 26.58 4.32
CA LEU A 177 14.02 26.89 4.50
C LEU A 177 13.76 27.58 5.85
N THR A 178 12.74 28.42 5.89
CA THR A 178 12.26 28.98 7.15
C THR A 178 11.53 27.91 7.99
N GLU A 179 11.52 28.07 9.31
CA GLU A 179 10.83 27.12 10.21
C GLU A 179 9.34 26.91 9.85
N ALA A 180 8.67 27.98 9.40
CA ALA A 180 7.27 27.90 8.94
C ALA A 180 7.14 27.02 7.71
N GLN A 181 8.02 27.14 6.73
CA GLN A 181 8.04 26.34 5.51
C GLN A 181 8.32 24.88 5.80
N GLU A 182 9.32 24.60 6.65
CA GLU A 182 9.64 23.23 7.07
C GLU A 182 8.49 22.54 7.79
N ASN A 183 7.82 23.28 8.70
CA ASN A 183 6.68 22.72 9.42
C ASN A 183 5.52 22.37 8.48
N VAL A 184 5.25 23.20 7.47
CA VAL A 184 4.22 22.93 6.45
C VAL A 184 4.56 21.67 5.65
N ILE A 185 5.81 21.52 5.19
CA ILE A 185 6.25 20.31 4.46
C ILE A 185 6.13 19.09 5.35
N ALA A 186 6.69 19.16 6.57
CA ALA A 186 6.69 18.04 7.52
C ALA A 186 5.27 17.58 7.86
N GLU A 187 4.34 18.52 8.03
CA GLU A 187 2.95 18.20 8.30
C GLU A 187 2.24 17.54 7.11
N HIS A 188 2.48 18.02 5.88
CA HIS A 188 1.92 17.41 4.68
C HIS A 188 2.44 15.97 4.49
N VAL A 189 3.76 15.79 4.61
CA VAL A 189 4.37 14.46 4.51
C VAL A 189 3.85 13.54 5.60
N ALA A 190 3.78 14.01 6.86
CA ALA A 190 3.27 13.20 7.98
C ALA A 190 1.82 12.78 7.78
N ARG A 191 0.97 13.68 7.28
CA ARG A 191 -0.44 13.36 6.96
C ARG A 191 -0.53 12.32 5.84
N THR A 192 0.23 12.49 4.76
CA THR A 192 0.25 11.56 3.64
C THR A 192 0.72 10.18 4.09
N VAL A 193 1.85 10.09 4.79
CA VAL A 193 2.39 8.85 5.34
C VAL A 193 1.37 8.17 6.24
N LYS A 194 0.76 8.91 7.16
CA LYS A 194 -0.26 8.38 8.08
C LYS A 194 -1.46 7.81 7.31
N GLY A 195 -1.96 8.54 6.31
CA GLY A 195 -3.10 8.09 5.50
C GLY A 195 -2.78 6.81 4.72
N VAL A 196 -1.60 6.74 4.08
CA VAL A 196 -1.18 5.56 3.33
C VAL A 196 -0.99 4.35 4.25
N LEU A 197 -0.29 4.50 5.38
CA LEU A 197 -0.06 3.40 6.32
C LEU A 197 -1.38 2.92 6.98
N GLN A 198 -2.29 3.84 7.28
CA GLN A 198 -3.63 3.47 7.75
C GLN A 198 -4.41 2.70 6.69
N ALA A 199 -4.31 3.10 5.40
CA ALA A 199 -4.93 2.37 4.32
C ALA A 199 -4.34 0.95 4.16
N MET A 200 -3.01 0.81 4.26
CA MET A 200 -2.32 -0.49 4.18
C MET A 200 -2.75 -1.48 5.26
N VAL A 201 -3.26 -1.01 6.40
CA VAL A 201 -3.78 -1.87 7.47
C VAL A 201 -5.28 -2.06 7.34
N LEU A 202 -6.03 -0.97 7.17
CA LEU A 202 -7.49 -1.00 7.21
C LEU A 202 -8.10 -1.70 5.99
N VAL A 203 -7.54 -1.47 4.80
CA VAL A 203 -8.08 -2.06 3.56
C VAL A 203 -8.04 -3.59 3.61
N PRO A 204 -6.91 -4.27 3.90
CA PRO A 204 -6.88 -5.72 4.05
C PRO A 204 -7.85 -6.27 5.10
N LEU A 205 -7.99 -5.60 6.24
CA LEU A 205 -8.92 -6.03 7.29
C LEU A 205 -10.37 -5.99 6.79
N VAL A 206 -10.76 -4.91 6.11
CA VAL A 206 -12.11 -4.80 5.53
C VAL A 206 -12.32 -5.81 4.42
N GLN A 207 -11.32 -6.01 3.54
CA GLN A 207 -11.38 -7.01 2.47
C GLN A 207 -11.54 -8.42 3.02
N GLY A 208 -10.77 -8.79 4.04
CA GLY A 208 -10.87 -10.11 4.66
C GLY A 208 -12.21 -10.32 5.37
N PHE A 209 -12.74 -9.31 6.04
CA PHE A 209 -14.07 -9.37 6.63
C PHE A 209 -15.15 -9.56 5.57
N LEU A 210 -15.15 -8.75 4.51
CA LEU A 210 -16.10 -8.89 3.40
C LEU A 210 -15.95 -10.24 2.70
N ALA A 211 -14.73 -10.71 2.50
CA ALA A 211 -14.47 -12.02 1.92
C ALA A 211 -15.05 -13.15 2.78
N ALA A 212 -14.80 -13.12 4.10
CA ALA A 212 -15.38 -14.09 5.03
C ALA A 212 -16.92 -14.11 4.97
N LEU A 213 -17.53 -12.93 4.89
CA LEU A 213 -18.99 -12.80 4.78
C LEU A 213 -19.50 -13.41 3.45
N GLY A 214 -18.85 -13.09 2.32
CA GLY A 214 -19.21 -13.65 1.03
C GLY A 214 -19.02 -15.18 0.95
N PHE A 215 -17.93 -15.68 1.50
CA PHE A 215 -17.67 -17.11 1.60
C PHE A 215 -18.71 -17.83 2.46
N TRP A 216 -19.11 -17.23 3.57
CA TRP A 216 -20.16 -17.78 4.43
C TRP A 216 -21.52 -17.83 3.71
N VAL A 217 -21.93 -16.75 3.07
CA VAL A 217 -23.22 -16.66 2.35
C VAL A 217 -23.28 -17.64 1.18
N LEU A 218 -22.18 -17.80 0.44
CA LEU A 218 -22.12 -18.66 -0.74
C LEU A 218 -21.80 -20.14 -0.42
N GLY A 219 -21.51 -20.46 0.85
CA GLY A 219 -21.31 -21.83 1.31
C GLY A 219 -19.91 -22.36 1.08
N VAL A 220 -18.88 -21.51 1.06
CA VAL A 220 -17.49 -21.95 1.05
C VAL A 220 -17.13 -22.53 2.43
N PRO A 221 -16.48 -23.73 2.51
CA PRO A 221 -16.07 -24.28 3.79
C PRO A 221 -15.03 -23.39 4.48
N SER A 222 -15.08 -23.33 5.81
CA SER A 222 -14.16 -22.54 6.64
C SER A 222 -14.07 -21.04 6.24
N PRO A 223 -15.18 -20.30 6.14
CA PRO A 223 -15.21 -18.97 5.57
C PRO A 223 -14.34 -17.95 6.34
N VAL A 224 -14.25 -18.09 7.67
CA VAL A 224 -13.42 -17.24 8.53
C VAL A 224 -11.93 -17.47 8.23
N LEU A 225 -11.52 -18.72 8.07
CA LEU A 225 -10.13 -19.04 7.72
C LEU A 225 -9.72 -18.42 6.40
N TRP A 226 -10.56 -18.56 5.37
CA TRP A 226 -10.32 -17.96 4.06
C TRP A 226 -10.39 -16.42 4.10
N GLY A 227 -11.27 -15.85 4.91
CA GLY A 227 -11.31 -14.40 5.14
C GLY A 227 -10.01 -13.88 5.76
N VAL A 228 -9.46 -14.59 6.75
CA VAL A 228 -8.14 -14.29 7.31
C VAL A 228 -7.04 -14.45 6.25
N ALA A 229 -7.12 -15.47 5.41
CA ALA A 229 -6.19 -15.63 4.28
C ALA A 229 -6.24 -14.42 3.32
N VAL A 230 -7.44 -13.87 3.05
CA VAL A 230 -7.60 -12.64 2.25
C VAL A 230 -6.93 -11.45 2.93
N VAL A 231 -7.04 -11.28 4.27
CA VAL A 231 -6.34 -10.19 4.98
C VAL A 231 -4.84 -10.24 4.69
N PHE A 232 -4.24 -11.40 4.83
CA PHE A 232 -2.80 -11.54 4.64
C PHE A 232 -2.39 -11.45 3.17
N ALA A 233 -3.15 -12.06 2.27
CA ALA A 233 -2.90 -11.98 0.85
C ALA A 233 -3.00 -10.53 0.35
N ALA A 234 -3.98 -9.76 0.82
CA ALA A 234 -4.21 -8.37 0.45
C ALA A 234 -3.10 -7.40 0.89
N LEU A 235 -2.18 -7.82 1.78
CA LEU A 235 -0.96 -7.07 2.06
C LEU A 235 -0.03 -6.98 0.84
N VAL A 236 -0.15 -7.91 -0.11
CA VAL A 236 0.54 -7.84 -1.40
C VAL A 236 -0.33 -7.02 -2.36
N PRO A 237 0.10 -5.80 -2.75
CA PRO A 237 -0.70 -4.94 -3.62
C PRO A 237 -1.01 -5.60 -4.97
N ILE A 238 -2.19 -5.32 -5.53
CA ILE A 238 -2.67 -5.71 -6.87
C ILE A 238 -3.06 -7.19 -6.97
N LEU A 239 -2.22 -8.12 -6.58
CA LEU A 239 -2.44 -9.57 -6.76
C LEU A 239 -3.02 -10.26 -5.52
N GLY A 240 -2.87 -9.65 -4.35
CA GLY A 240 -3.10 -10.33 -3.09
C GLY A 240 -4.53 -10.81 -2.88
N SER A 241 -5.53 -9.95 -2.98
CA SER A 241 -6.93 -10.34 -2.74
C SER A 241 -7.46 -11.35 -3.78
N PRO A 242 -7.18 -11.23 -5.11
CA PRO A 242 -7.56 -12.25 -6.08
C PRO A 242 -6.97 -13.63 -5.80
N LEU A 243 -5.72 -13.70 -5.33
CA LEU A 243 -5.08 -14.99 -5.01
C LEU A 243 -5.87 -15.82 -3.98
N ALA A 244 -6.64 -15.17 -3.13
CA ALA A 244 -7.42 -15.87 -2.12
C ALA A 244 -8.88 -16.11 -2.51
N TRP A 245 -9.57 -15.16 -3.19
CA TRP A 245 -10.98 -15.36 -3.55
C TRP A 245 -11.21 -16.07 -4.89
N VAL A 246 -10.26 -16.01 -5.85
CA VAL A 246 -10.40 -16.74 -7.12
C VAL A 246 -10.45 -18.26 -6.91
N PRO A 247 -9.60 -18.88 -6.07
CA PRO A 247 -9.74 -20.29 -5.71
C PRO A 247 -11.13 -20.66 -5.17
N ALA A 248 -11.71 -19.82 -4.32
CA ALA A 248 -13.06 -20.04 -3.80
C ALA A 248 -14.13 -19.94 -4.90
N CYS A 249 -13.95 -19.03 -5.87
CA CYS A 249 -14.81 -18.93 -7.04
C CYS A 249 -14.78 -20.24 -7.86
N VAL A 250 -13.59 -20.75 -8.16
CA VAL A 250 -13.40 -22.02 -8.88
C VAL A 250 -14.00 -23.20 -8.11
N TYR A 251 -13.74 -23.26 -6.80
CA TYR A 251 -14.34 -24.29 -5.95
C TYR A 251 -15.86 -24.31 -6.04
N LEU A 252 -16.51 -23.16 -5.89
CA LEU A 252 -17.98 -23.06 -5.96
C LEU A 252 -18.50 -23.38 -7.35
N PHE A 253 -17.79 -22.97 -8.38
CA PHE A 253 -18.17 -23.26 -9.77
C PHE A 253 -18.22 -24.77 -10.03
N LEU A 254 -17.22 -25.49 -9.56
CA LEU A 254 -17.10 -26.95 -9.76
C LEU A 254 -18.00 -27.78 -8.84
N THR A 255 -18.18 -27.36 -7.56
CA THR A 255 -18.90 -28.14 -6.56
C THR A 255 -20.37 -27.75 -6.39
N ALA A 256 -20.66 -26.45 -6.40
CA ALA A 256 -22.00 -25.91 -6.10
C ALA A 256 -22.75 -25.41 -7.35
N GLY A 257 -22.07 -25.44 -8.49
CA GLY A 257 -22.59 -25.10 -9.81
C GLY A 257 -22.33 -23.66 -10.25
N PRO A 258 -22.58 -23.35 -11.54
CA PRO A 258 -22.17 -22.12 -12.19
C PRO A 258 -22.80 -20.87 -11.56
N ALA A 259 -24.03 -20.94 -11.07
CA ALA A 259 -24.69 -19.79 -10.46
C ALA A 259 -23.95 -19.28 -9.22
N ARG A 260 -23.51 -20.18 -8.32
CA ARG A 260 -22.75 -19.78 -7.13
C ARG A 260 -21.33 -19.35 -7.48
N GLY A 261 -20.68 -20.00 -8.45
CA GLY A 261 -19.38 -19.59 -8.96
C GLY A 261 -19.41 -18.18 -9.56
N LEU A 262 -20.39 -17.88 -10.43
CA LEU A 262 -20.56 -16.55 -11.00
C LEU A 262 -20.94 -15.50 -9.95
N ALA A 263 -21.78 -15.85 -8.98
CA ALA A 263 -22.09 -14.97 -7.85
C ALA A 263 -20.82 -14.62 -7.04
N MET A 264 -19.94 -15.60 -6.78
CA MET A 264 -18.66 -15.37 -6.11
C MET A 264 -17.72 -14.52 -6.96
N LEU A 265 -17.67 -14.74 -8.28
CA LEU A 265 -16.88 -13.92 -9.20
C LEU A 265 -17.34 -12.45 -9.17
N ALA A 266 -18.64 -12.22 -9.30
CA ALA A 266 -19.22 -10.87 -9.25
C ALA A 266 -18.93 -10.21 -7.87
N TYR A 267 -19.14 -10.94 -6.78
CA TYR A 267 -18.86 -10.47 -5.45
C TYR A 267 -17.35 -10.15 -5.24
N GLY A 268 -16.47 -11.02 -5.69
CA GLY A 268 -15.02 -10.84 -5.61
C GLY A 268 -14.53 -9.60 -6.38
N LEU A 269 -15.04 -9.41 -7.59
CA LEU A 269 -14.68 -8.27 -8.43
C LEU A 269 -15.26 -6.96 -7.90
N VAL A 270 -16.55 -6.94 -7.57
CA VAL A 270 -17.26 -5.69 -7.23
C VAL A 270 -17.05 -5.33 -5.77
N VAL A 271 -17.19 -6.28 -4.84
CA VAL A 271 -17.14 -6.00 -3.41
C VAL A 271 -15.71 -6.11 -2.88
N ILE A 272 -15.07 -7.27 -3.02
CA ILE A 272 -13.75 -7.49 -2.40
C ILE A 272 -12.68 -6.62 -3.08
N SER A 273 -12.60 -6.65 -4.41
CA SER A 273 -11.61 -5.85 -5.14
C SER A 273 -12.03 -4.38 -5.30
N GLY A 274 -13.34 -4.10 -5.34
CA GLY A 274 -13.87 -2.74 -5.46
C GLY A 274 -13.66 -1.87 -4.22
N ILE A 275 -13.55 -2.48 -3.02
CA ILE A 275 -13.35 -1.77 -1.76
C ILE A 275 -12.05 -0.96 -1.74
N ASP A 276 -11.03 -1.41 -2.45
CA ASP A 276 -9.77 -0.70 -2.63
C ASP A 276 -9.98 0.69 -3.23
N ASN A 277 -10.86 0.78 -4.22
CA ASN A 277 -11.15 2.02 -4.93
C ASN A 277 -12.05 2.96 -4.12
N LEU A 278 -12.73 2.45 -3.10
CA LEU A 278 -13.59 3.22 -2.22
C LEU A 278 -12.85 3.72 -0.98
N ILE A 279 -12.11 2.86 -0.30
CA ILE A 279 -11.46 3.19 0.98
C ILE A 279 -10.22 4.07 0.77
N LYS A 280 -9.40 3.80 -0.25
CA LYS A 280 -8.17 4.59 -0.50
C LYS A 280 -8.45 6.09 -0.66
N PRO A 281 -9.41 6.54 -1.51
CA PRO A 281 -9.75 7.96 -1.59
C PRO A 281 -10.34 8.52 -0.30
N LEU A 282 -11.11 7.70 0.45
CA LEU A 282 -11.74 8.13 1.69
C LEU A 282 -10.71 8.45 2.78
N LEU A 283 -9.69 7.62 2.92
CA LEU A 283 -8.60 7.81 3.89
C LEU A 283 -7.64 8.93 3.47
N LEU A 284 -7.51 9.18 2.17
CA LEU A 284 -6.67 10.25 1.64
C LEU A 284 -7.37 11.61 1.57
N ARG A 285 -8.67 11.71 1.82
CA ARG A 285 -9.46 12.97 1.78
C ARG A 285 -8.96 14.08 2.71
N GLY A 286 -8.13 13.80 3.69
CA GLY A 286 -7.53 14.78 4.60
C GLY A 286 -6.14 15.27 4.20
N THR A 287 -5.54 14.69 3.17
CA THR A 287 -4.16 14.96 2.77
C THR A 287 -4.11 15.82 1.52
N ALA A 288 -4.16 17.13 1.63
CA ALA A 288 -4.10 18.10 0.52
C ALA A 288 -5.14 17.85 -0.61
N GLN A 289 -5.62 18.89 -1.27
CA GLN A 289 -6.51 18.81 -2.44
C GLN A 289 -5.74 18.27 -3.66
N ILE A 290 -5.33 16.98 -3.58
CA ILE A 290 -4.64 16.31 -4.67
C ILE A 290 -5.71 15.80 -5.63
N HIS A 291 -5.59 16.16 -6.90
CA HIS A 291 -6.46 15.62 -7.93
C HIS A 291 -6.33 14.08 -7.95
N PRO A 292 -7.45 13.32 -7.99
CA PRO A 292 -7.41 11.85 -7.93
C PRO A 292 -6.48 11.20 -8.95
N LEU A 293 -6.36 11.80 -10.15
CA LEU A 293 -5.44 11.35 -11.20
C LEU A 293 -3.97 11.41 -10.75
N LEU A 294 -3.55 12.48 -10.08
CA LEU A 294 -2.17 12.61 -9.57
C LEU A 294 -1.90 11.59 -8.47
N GLY A 295 -2.87 11.35 -7.60
CA GLY A 295 -2.79 10.30 -6.58
C GLY A 295 -2.64 8.91 -7.21
N PHE A 296 -3.46 8.59 -8.22
CA PHE A 296 -3.37 7.34 -8.96
C PHE A 296 -2.02 7.19 -9.68
N LEU A 297 -1.58 8.22 -10.41
CA LEU A 297 -0.29 8.20 -11.11
C LEU A 297 0.89 8.06 -10.14
N SER A 298 0.82 8.67 -8.96
CA SER A 298 1.89 8.54 -7.97
C SER A 298 2.00 7.13 -7.41
N ILE A 299 0.86 6.47 -7.16
CA ILE A 299 0.83 5.08 -6.72
C ILE A 299 1.34 4.16 -7.82
N LEU A 300 0.81 4.29 -9.03
CA LEU A 300 1.19 3.45 -10.17
C LEU A 300 2.67 3.64 -10.52
N GLY A 301 3.11 4.88 -10.67
CA GLY A 301 4.50 5.21 -10.95
C GLY A 301 5.44 4.77 -9.83
N GLY A 302 5.01 4.91 -8.57
CA GLY A 302 5.74 4.40 -7.41
C GLY A 302 5.93 2.89 -7.48
N VAL A 303 4.86 2.13 -7.74
CA VAL A 303 4.91 0.65 -7.85
C VAL A 303 5.78 0.22 -9.03
N LEU A 304 5.68 0.88 -10.17
CA LEU A 304 6.52 0.57 -11.34
C LEU A 304 8.01 0.84 -11.09
N ALA A 305 8.33 1.93 -10.37
CA ALA A 305 9.72 2.35 -10.13
C ALA A 305 10.39 1.60 -8.95
N PHE A 306 9.63 1.32 -7.89
CA PHE A 306 10.14 0.84 -6.60
C PHE A 306 9.52 -0.50 -6.16
N GLY A 307 8.76 -1.16 -7.04
CA GLY A 307 8.05 -2.40 -6.70
C GLY A 307 6.93 -2.17 -5.66
N PRO A 308 6.55 -3.21 -4.88
CA PRO A 308 5.43 -3.11 -3.94
C PRO A 308 5.55 -1.98 -2.90
N LEU A 309 6.78 -1.68 -2.45
CA LEU A 309 7.05 -0.57 -1.52
C LEU A 309 6.78 0.81 -2.14
N GLY A 310 6.77 0.90 -3.47
CA GLY A 310 6.43 2.12 -4.21
C GLY A 310 5.00 2.61 -3.97
N PHE A 311 4.10 1.74 -3.51
CA PHE A 311 2.78 2.12 -3.06
C PHE A 311 2.81 3.16 -1.92
N LEU A 312 3.79 3.07 -1.03
CA LEU A 312 4.03 4.05 0.04
C LEU A 312 4.85 5.24 -0.46
N VAL A 313 5.92 4.97 -1.21
CA VAL A 313 6.91 5.97 -1.62
C VAL A 313 6.34 6.94 -2.65
N GLY A 314 5.52 6.47 -3.60
CA GLY A 314 4.92 7.30 -4.64
C GLY A 314 4.14 8.51 -4.10
N PRO A 315 3.12 8.31 -3.24
CA PRO A 315 2.39 9.40 -2.60
C PRO A 315 3.26 10.34 -1.75
N VAL A 316 4.30 9.81 -1.11
CA VAL A 316 5.24 10.63 -0.33
C VAL A 316 6.02 11.56 -1.25
N ILE A 317 6.56 11.06 -2.36
CA ILE A 317 7.26 11.87 -3.37
C ILE A 317 6.31 12.93 -3.93
N LEU A 318 5.09 12.55 -4.31
CA LEU A 318 4.09 13.51 -4.80
C LEU A 318 3.81 14.61 -3.77
N SER A 319 3.67 14.24 -2.49
CA SER A 319 3.44 15.19 -1.40
C SER A 319 4.59 16.17 -1.26
N LEU A 320 5.84 15.73 -1.39
CA LEU A 320 7.02 16.59 -1.39
C LEU A 320 7.04 17.54 -2.58
N VAL A 321 6.79 17.04 -3.79
CA VAL A 321 6.74 17.85 -5.01
C VAL A 321 5.67 18.94 -4.91
N LEU A 322 4.45 18.57 -4.50
CA LEU A 322 3.35 19.55 -4.36
C LEU A 322 3.62 20.58 -3.26
N SER A 323 4.26 20.17 -2.17
CA SER A 323 4.67 21.08 -1.11
C SER A 323 5.73 22.07 -1.61
N GLY A 324 6.72 21.61 -2.37
CA GLY A 324 7.73 22.43 -3.01
C GLY A 324 7.14 23.46 -3.99
N VAL A 325 6.26 23.00 -4.89
CA VAL A 325 5.56 23.89 -5.84
C VAL A 325 4.72 24.93 -5.11
N ARG A 326 4.03 24.56 -4.04
CA ARG A 326 3.23 25.50 -3.23
C ARG A 326 4.09 26.55 -2.57
N LEU A 327 5.23 26.18 -1.99
CA LEU A 327 6.17 27.12 -1.40
C LEU A 327 6.74 28.10 -2.42
N TYR A 328 7.20 27.56 -3.55
CA TYR A 328 7.71 28.38 -4.66
C TYR A 328 6.67 29.42 -5.13
N ARG A 329 5.41 29.01 -5.25
CA ARG A 329 4.31 29.92 -5.63
C ARG A 329 4.05 31.00 -4.57
N LEU A 330 4.14 30.66 -3.28
CA LEU A 330 3.95 31.62 -2.19
C LEU A 330 5.09 32.65 -2.15
N ASP A 331 6.33 32.23 -2.38
CA ASP A 331 7.48 33.12 -2.41
C ASP A 331 7.44 34.06 -3.62
N LEU A 332 7.00 33.58 -4.79
CA LEU A 332 6.76 34.47 -5.96
C LEU A 332 5.69 35.53 -5.69
N LEU A 333 4.58 35.15 -5.05
CA LEU A 333 3.50 36.09 -4.70
C LEU A 333 3.96 37.11 -3.67
N ARG A 334 4.83 36.77 -2.73
CA ARG A 334 5.43 37.70 -1.79
C ARG A 334 6.42 38.63 -2.46
N ALA A 335 7.20 38.14 -3.41
CA ALA A 335 8.14 38.96 -4.18
C ALA A 335 7.44 39.93 -5.13
N SER A 336 6.23 39.59 -5.60
CA SER A 336 5.42 40.45 -6.48
C SER A 336 4.47 41.39 -5.73
N SER A 337 4.35 41.29 -4.41
CA SER A 337 3.57 42.23 -3.60
C SER A 337 4.38 43.51 -3.43
N PRO A 338 3.90 44.72 -3.88
CA PRO A 338 4.60 45.98 -3.66
C PRO A 338 4.82 46.15 -2.16
N ALA A 339 6.03 46.52 -1.79
CA ALA A 339 6.38 46.86 -0.41
C ALA A 339 5.31 47.86 0.13
N PRO A 340 4.82 47.65 1.36
CA PRO A 340 3.89 48.60 1.95
C PRO A 340 4.56 50.00 1.85
N ALA A 341 3.90 50.89 1.10
CA ALA A 341 4.32 52.27 1.04
C ALA A 341 4.50 52.75 2.49
N HIS A 342 5.73 53.12 2.82
CA HIS A 342 6.03 53.74 4.09
C HIS A 342 4.91 54.73 4.35
N ALA A 343 4.15 54.53 5.40
CA ALA A 343 3.23 55.53 5.91
C ALA A 343 4.09 56.79 6.13
N ALA A 344 3.88 57.76 5.26
CA ALA A 344 4.50 59.04 5.40
C ALA A 344 4.10 59.55 6.79
N GLU A 345 5.06 59.61 7.70
CA GLU A 345 4.89 60.30 8.97
C GLU A 345 4.31 61.68 8.65
N PRO A 346 3.18 62.12 9.25
CA PRO A 346 2.71 63.49 9.12
C PRO A 346 3.80 64.38 9.74
N ARG A 347 4.50 65.15 8.89
CA ARG A 347 5.34 66.28 9.35
C ARG A 347 4.48 67.14 10.24
N VAL A 348 4.71 67.03 11.52
CA VAL A 348 4.22 68.04 12.48
C VAL A 348 4.88 69.39 12.11
N ALA A 349 4.16 70.24 11.46
CA ALA A 349 4.55 71.60 11.25
C ALA A 349 4.65 72.30 12.64
N SER A 350 5.86 72.44 13.11
CA SER A 350 6.16 73.38 14.22
C SER A 350 5.94 74.80 13.74
N GLU A 351 4.77 75.29 13.97
CA GLU A 351 4.48 76.73 13.80
C GLU A 351 4.95 77.45 15.07
N ASN A 352 6.15 77.97 14.98
CA ASN A 352 6.60 79.00 15.91
C ASN A 352 5.80 80.27 15.66
N ALA A 353 4.90 80.62 16.54
CA ALA A 353 4.41 81.94 16.70
C ALA A 353 5.22 82.63 17.80
N VAL A 354 6.18 83.44 17.37
CA VAL A 354 6.73 84.55 18.14
C VAL A 354 5.71 85.70 18.12
N ALA A 355 5.35 86.24 19.23
CA ALA A 355 5.32 87.65 19.46
C ALA A 355 4.50 88.08 20.69
N SER A 356 5.15 88.88 21.45
CA SER A 356 4.75 89.85 22.45
C SER A 356 4.15 89.46 23.75
#